data_6f5d17cf2b9e2e443956d2c8b408f310
#
_entry.id   6f5d17cf2b9e2e443956d2c8b408f310
#
_cell.length_a   1.000
_cell.length_b   1.000
_cell.length_c   1.000
_cell.angle_alpha   90.00
_cell.angle_beta   90.00
_cell.angle_gamma   90.00
#
_symmetry.space_group_name_H-M   'P 1'
#
loop_
_entity.id
_entity.type
_entity.pdbx_description
1 polymer ?
#
loop_
_entity_poly.entity_id
_entity_poly.type
_entity_poly.pdbx_seq_one_letter_code
_entity_poly.pdbx_strand_id
1 'polypeptide(L)'
;MACCDERRTPALVRPGHRWSRGEVLHWLENDLPDDTLVGFDMSMSFAFDDAKAYFPGWTEGPSGARALWALVETVCADEPHLGATTFADHPQAAPHFRRHGGREGALFGGGRGRFRQTEHAQARAGCRPYSNFNLVGAAQVGKGSLAGMRLLHRLQHRFAIWRSHAAEISASAA
;
A
#
# COMPACT_ATOMS: atom_id res chain seq x y z
N MET A 1 -2.34 0.27 -17.58
CA MET A 1 -3.12 -0.94 -17.19
C MET A 1 -3.15 -1.91 -18.35
N ALA A 2 -3.21 -3.20 -18.04
CA ALA A 2 -3.44 -4.25 -19.04
C ALA A 2 -4.54 -5.19 -18.52
N CYS A 3 -5.30 -5.77 -19.41
CA CYS A 3 -6.28 -6.82 -19.12
C CYS A 3 -6.06 -8.01 -20.04
N CYS A 4 -6.44 -9.19 -19.60
CA CYS A 4 -6.56 -10.38 -20.44
C CYS A 4 -7.76 -11.20 -19.98
N ASP A 5 -8.37 -11.93 -20.90
CA ASP A 5 -9.25 -13.05 -20.58
C ASP A 5 -8.43 -14.36 -20.56
N GLU A 6 -9.06 -15.44 -20.15
CA GLU A 6 -8.40 -16.75 -19.99
C GLU A 6 -7.71 -17.29 -21.25
N ARG A 7 -7.95 -16.72 -22.42
CA ARG A 7 -7.50 -17.25 -23.71
C ARG A 7 -6.72 -16.25 -24.57
N ARG A 8 -6.50 -15.02 -24.08
CA ARG A 8 -5.92 -13.96 -24.88
C ARG A 8 -4.61 -13.43 -24.31
N THR A 9 -3.76 -12.95 -25.20
CA THR A 9 -2.59 -12.17 -24.84
C THR A 9 -3.02 -10.90 -24.10
N PRO A 10 -2.33 -10.52 -23.01
CA PRO A 10 -2.65 -9.29 -22.30
C PRO A 10 -2.67 -8.08 -23.22
N ALA A 11 -3.72 -7.29 -23.16
CA ALA A 11 -3.88 -6.09 -23.96
C ALA A 11 -3.87 -4.84 -23.07
N LEU A 12 -3.32 -3.74 -23.55
CA LEU A 12 -3.33 -2.49 -22.83
C LEU A 12 -4.73 -1.88 -22.86
N VAL A 13 -5.20 -1.47 -21.69
CA VAL A 13 -6.42 -0.66 -21.56
C VAL A 13 -6.08 0.78 -21.94
N ARG A 14 -6.71 1.31 -23.00
CA ARG A 14 -6.44 2.62 -23.58
C ARG A 14 -4.95 2.81 -23.89
N PRO A 15 -4.39 2.14 -24.95
CA PRO A 15 -2.99 2.27 -25.34
C PRO A 15 -2.61 3.74 -25.54
N GLY A 16 -1.43 4.14 -25.05
CA GLY A 16 -0.93 5.52 -25.14
C GLY A 16 -1.54 6.51 -24.14
N HIS A 17 -2.59 6.14 -23.42
CA HIS A 17 -3.16 6.98 -22.37
C HIS A 17 -2.29 6.99 -21.10
N ARG A 18 -2.06 8.17 -20.53
CA ARG A 18 -1.35 8.34 -19.26
C ARG A 18 -2.37 8.39 -18.12
N TRP A 19 -2.50 7.30 -17.42
CA TRP A 19 -3.44 7.16 -16.33
C TRP A 19 -3.02 7.94 -15.08
N SER A 20 -3.89 8.80 -14.58
CA SER A 20 -3.81 9.27 -13.21
C SER A 20 -4.42 8.24 -12.24
N ARG A 21 -4.07 8.28 -10.96
CA ARG A 21 -4.66 7.39 -9.95
C ARG A 21 -6.17 7.58 -9.80
N GLY A 22 -6.65 8.82 -9.96
CA GLY A 22 -8.07 9.12 -9.94
C GLY A 22 -8.82 8.48 -11.11
N GLU A 23 -8.25 8.49 -12.32
CA GLU A 23 -8.83 7.82 -13.47
C GLU A 23 -8.82 6.29 -13.31
N VAL A 24 -7.77 5.73 -12.70
CA VAL A 24 -7.74 4.29 -12.36
C VAL A 24 -8.86 3.95 -11.39
N LEU A 25 -9.04 4.75 -10.33
CA LEU A 25 -10.14 4.56 -9.38
C LEU A 25 -11.49 4.61 -10.09
N HIS A 26 -11.72 5.67 -10.87
CA HIS A 26 -12.97 5.84 -11.61
C HIS A 26 -13.27 4.66 -12.55
N TRP A 27 -12.25 4.20 -13.29
CA TRP A 27 -12.38 3.07 -14.20
C TRP A 27 -12.70 1.76 -13.44
N LEU A 28 -12.07 1.52 -12.31
CA LEU A 28 -12.35 0.36 -11.46
C LEU A 28 -13.78 0.38 -10.91
N GLU A 29 -14.28 1.57 -10.58
CA GLU A 29 -15.61 1.72 -10.01
C GLU A 29 -16.74 1.63 -11.05
N ASN A 30 -16.47 2.02 -12.30
CA ASN A 30 -17.55 2.23 -13.28
C ASN A 30 -17.43 1.40 -14.55
N ASP A 31 -16.21 1.07 -14.97
CA ASP A 31 -15.95 0.48 -16.29
C ASP A 31 -15.34 -0.94 -16.19
N LEU A 32 -15.05 -1.43 -14.97
CA LEU A 32 -14.47 -2.77 -14.79
C LEU A 32 -15.54 -3.82 -15.09
N PRO A 33 -15.27 -4.77 -16.01
CA PRO A 33 -16.18 -5.88 -16.26
C PRO A 33 -16.43 -6.71 -14.99
N ASP A 34 -17.62 -7.30 -14.90
CA ASP A 34 -17.93 -8.28 -13.85
C ASP A 34 -16.97 -9.49 -13.90
N ASP A 35 -16.84 -10.19 -12.82
CA ASP A 35 -15.97 -11.38 -12.68
C ASP A 35 -14.49 -11.12 -13.02
N THR A 36 -14.01 -9.90 -12.79
CA THR A 36 -12.62 -9.52 -13.03
C THR A 36 -11.77 -9.65 -11.77
N LEU A 37 -10.62 -10.33 -11.87
CA LEU A 37 -9.57 -10.28 -10.86
C LEU A 37 -8.63 -9.11 -11.16
N VAL A 38 -8.47 -8.21 -10.19
CA VAL A 38 -7.59 -7.05 -10.29
C VAL A 38 -6.33 -7.26 -9.46
N GLY A 39 -5.16 -7.12 -10.08
CA GLY A 39 -3.87 -7.13 -9.42
C GLY A 39 -3.21 -5.75 -9.42
N PHE A 40 -2.61 -5.39 -8.29
CA PHE A 40 -1.83 -4.15 -8.16
C PHE A 40 -0.39 -4.46 -7.77
N ASP A 41 0.56 -3.80 -8.44
CA ASP A 41 1.96 -3.80 -8.01
C ASP A 41 2.19 -2.70 -6.97
N MET A 42 1.72 -2.96 -5.76
CA MET A 42 1.90 -2.10 -4.59
C MET A 42 1.78 -2.92 -3.31
N SER A 43 2.27 -2.39 -2.21
CA SER A 43 2.09 -3.00 -0.91
C SER A 43 0.77 -2.57 -0.27
N MET A 44 0.08 -3.51 0.35
CA MET A 44 -1.21 -3.27 1.02
C MET A 44 -1.03 -2.86 2.49
N SER A 45 0.17 -3.00 3.06
CA SER A 45 0.46 -2.63 4.46
C SER A 45 1.94 -2.36 4.68
N PHE A 46 2.30 -1.88 5.87
CA PHE A 46 3.66 -1.77 6.40
C PHE A 46 4.07 -2.98 7.24
N ALA A 47 5.32 -3.00 7.73
CA ALA A 47 5.74 -3.99 8.70
C ALA A 47 4.94 -3.84 10.00
N PHE A 48 4.52 -4.97 10.56
CA PHE A 48 3.70 -5.04 11.77
C PHE A 48 4.22 -6.09 12.75
N ASP A 49 4.57 -7.27 12.26
CA ASP A 49 4.89 -8.43 13.09
C ASP A 49 6.12 -8.26 13.97
N ASP A 50 7.09 -7.49 13.53
CA ASP A 50 8.33 -7.22 14.24
C ASP A 50 8.13 -6.44 15.56
N ALA A 51 7.16 -5.53 15.58
CA ALA A 51 6.86 -4.67 16.72
C ALA A 51 5.42 -4.73 17.21
N LYS A 52 4.57 -5.60 16.59
CA LYS A 52 3.12 -5.71 16.81
C LYS A 52 2.38 -4.37 16.64
N ALA A 53 2.99 -3.47 15.86
CA ALA A 53 2.45 -2.17 15.49
C ALA A 53 3.03 -1.71 14.16
N TYR A 54 2.22 -1.02 13.34
CA TYR A 54 2.72 -0.34 12.15
C TYR A 54 3.68 0.79 12.49
N PHE A 55 3.33 1.57 13.50
CA PHE A 55 4.08 2.74 13.98
C PHE A 55 4.28 2.63 15.49
N PRO A 56 5.30 1.88 15.95
CA PRO A 56 5.63 1.78 17.38
C PRO A 56 5.79 3.15 18.03
N GLY A 57 5.17 3.34 19.18
CA GLY A 57 5.14 4.64 19.87
C GLY A 57 3.90 5.50 19.55
N TRP A 58 3.12 5.14 18.53
CA TRP A 58 1.83 5.77 18.26
C TRP A 58 0.72 5.01 18.99
N THR A 59 0.34 5.47 20.18
CA THR A 59 -0.62 4.76 21.06
C THR A 59 -1.97 4.50 20.41
N GLU A 60 -2.47 5.45 19.59
CA GLU A 60 -3.72 5.33 18.83
C GLU A 60 -3.49 4.89 17.39
N GLY A 61 -2.35 4.23 17.14
CA GLY A 61 -1.98 3.75 15.81
C GLY A 61 -2.93 2.65 15.31
N PRO A 62 -2.96 2.44 13.98
CA PRO A 62 -3.88 1.47 13.39
C PRO A 62 -3.54 0.04 13.78
N SER A 63 -4.55 -0.73 14.21
CA SER A 63 -4.40 -2.12 14.67
C SER A 63 -4.47 -3.16 13.54
N GLY A 64 -4.88 -2.77 12.34
CA GLY A 64 -5.01 -3.66 11.20
C GLY A 64 -4.92 -2.92 9.86
N ALA A 65 -4.85 -3.66 8.76
CA ALA A 65 -4.64 -3.09 7.43
C ALA A 65 -5.74 -2.11 7.03
N ARG A 66 -7.01 -2.43 7.28
CA ARG A 66 -8.14 -1.54 6.95
C ARG A 66 -8.12 -0.25 7.78
N ALA A 67 -7.78 -0.34 9.07
CA ALA A 67 -7.61 0.83 9.92
C ALA A 67 -6.42 1.70 9.44
N LEU A 68 -5.35 1.07 8.97
CA LEU A 68 -4.22 1.77 8.35
C LEU A 68 -4.66 2.51 7.08
N TRP A 69 -5.43 1.86 6.20
CA TRP A 69 -5.92 2.52 4.97
C TRP A 69 -6.83 3.72 5.28
N ALA A 70 -7.73 3.56 6.25
CA ALA A 70 -8.62 4.63 6.71
C ALA A 70 -7.82 5.81 7.29
N LEU A 71 -6.81 5.52 8.10
CA LEU A 71 -5.95 6.55 8.68
C LEU A 71 -5.17 7.32 7.59
N VAL A 72 -4.58 6.61 6.61
CA VAL A 72 -3.88 7.25 5.48
C VAL A 72 -4.83 8.12 4.66
N GLU A 73 -6.04 7.63 4.38
CA GLU A 73 -7.06 8.42 3.67
C GLU A 73 -7.46 9.67 4.44
N THR A 74 -7.73 9.54 5.75
CA THR A 74 -8.13 10.67 6.60
C THR A 74 -7.06 11.75 6.66
N VAL A 75 -5.80 11.36 6.87
CA VAL A 75 -4.68 12.31 6.97
C VAL A 75 -4.39 13.00 5.63
N CYS A 76 -4.64 12.32 4.52
CA CYS A 76 -4.34 12.82 3.17
C CYS A 76 -5.60 13.24 2.40
N ALA A 77 -6.74 13.45 3.05
CA ALA A 77 -8.03 13.68 2.39
C ALA A 77 -7.97 14.79 1.34
N ASP A 78 -7.27 15.88 1.64
CA ASP A 78 -7.16 17.06 0.78
C ASP A 78 -6.08 16.95 -0.31
N GLU A 79 -5.26 15.88 -0.31
CA GLU A 79 -4.25 15.72 -1.34
C GLU A 79 -4.86 15.25 -2.66
N PRO A 80 -4.58 15.96 -3.78
CA PRO A 80 -5.10 15.60 -5.09
C PRO A 80 -4.49 14.27 -5.59
N HIS A 81 -5.18 13.63 -6.51
CA HIS A 81 -4.70 12.44 -7.24
C HIS A 81 -4.26 11.28 -6.33
N LEU A 82 -4.92 11.11 -5.18
CA LEU A 82 -4.53 10.12 -4.16
C LEU A 82 -3.07 10.26 -3.72
N GLY A 83 -2.56 11.48 -3.65
CA GLY A 83 -1.27 11.79 -3.02
C GLY A 83 -1.27 11.37 -1.55
N ALA A 84 -0.10 11.12 -0.97
CA ALA A 84 0.00 10.70 0.43
C ALA A 84 1.27 11.24 1.11
N THR A 85 1.69 12.43 0.72
CA THR A 85 2.87 13.10 1.28
C THR A 85 2.61 13.57 2.70
N THR A 86 1.42 14.11 2.96
CA THR A 86 0.99 14.58 4.29
C THR A 86 1.08 13.47 5.34
N PHE A 87 0.75 12.23 4.97
CA PHE A 87 0.91 11.10 5.90
C PHE A 87 2.36 10.86 6.28
N ALA A 88 3.27 10.91 5.31
CA ALA A 88 4.71 10.72 5.57
C ALA A 88 5.31 11.84 6.45
N ASP A 89 4.70 13.01 6.46
CA ASP A 89 5.10 14.15 7.27
C ASP A 89 4.31 14.28 8.59
N HIS A 90 3.29 13.42 8.79
CA HIS A 90 2.53 13.40 10.04
C HIS A 90 3.46 13.12 11.24
N PRO A 91 3.36 13.88 12.36
CA PRO A 91 4.31 13.80 13.47
C PRO A 91 4.55 12.38 14.02
N GLN A 92 3.50 11.56 14.09
CA GLN A 92 3.59 10.19 14.58
C GLN A 92 4.14 9.19 13.53
N ALA A 93 3.95 9.45 12.24
CA ALA A 93 4.40 8.57 11.17
C ALA A 93 5.82 8.91 10.69
N ALA A 94 6.16 10.20 10.63
CA ALA A 94 7.41 10.73 10.12
C ALA A 94 8.68 10.08 10.71
N PRO A 95 8.76 9.76 12.01
CA PRO A 95 9.91 9.10 12.61
C PRO A 95 10.23 7.72 12.02
N HIS A 96 9.25 7.06 11.40
CA HIS A 96 9.41 5.72 10.84
C HIS A 96 9.89 5.70 9.39
N PHE A 97 9.87 6.85 8.71
CA PHE A 97 10.18 6.94 7.28
C PHE A 97 11.60 7.45 6.99
N ARG A 98 12.19 6.94 5.91
CA ARG A 98 13.28 7.60 5.22
C ARG A 98 12.69 8.50 4.13
N ARG A 99 12.81 9.81 4.33
CA ARG A 99 12.11 10.84 3.55
C ARG A 99 13.05 11.58 2.61
N HIS A 100 12.48 12.52 1.86
CA HIS A 100 13.19 13.34 0.89
C HIS A 100 14.47 13.96 1.48
N GLY A 101 15.53 14.02 0.66
CA GLY A 101 16.87 14.40 1.11
C GLY A 101 17.61 13.31 1.88
N GLY A 102 17.12 12.06 1.89
CA GLY A 102 17.77 10.92 2.55
C GLY A 102 17.69 10.95 4.07
N ARG A 103 16.90 11.86 4.65
CA ARG A 103 16.72 11.97 6.11
C ARG A 103 15.97 10.74 6.63
N GLU A 104 16.64 10.00 7.51
CA GLU A 104 16.04 8.89 8.22
C GLU A 104 15.36 9.40 9.49
N GLY A 105 14.12 8.97 9.72
CA GLY A 105 13.46 9.14 11.00
C GLY A 105 14.13 8.26 12.07
N ALA A 106 14.05 8.67 13.32
CA ALA A 106 14.70 7.98 14.43
C ALA A 106 14.25 6.51 14.61
N LEU A 107 13.05 6.18 14.12
CA LEU A 107 12.44 4.85 14.21
C LEU A 107 12.42 4.10 12.85
N PHE A 108 13.16 4.57 11.85
CA PHE A 108 13.27 3.90 10.55
C PHE A 108 13.85 2.49 10.64
N GLY A 109 14.69 2.22 11.65
CA GLY A 109 15.30 0.92 11.89
C GLY A 109 16.69 0.75 11.28
N GLY A 110 17.28 1.83 10.75
CA GLY A 110 18.62 1.83 10.15
C GLY A 110 18.72 1.01 8.86
N GLY A 111 19.85 1.11 8.17
CA GLY A 111 20.15 0.31 6.98
C GLY A 111 19.06 0.32 5.91
N ARG A 112 18.29 -0.77 5.84
CA ARG A 112 17.19 -0.93 4.87
C ARG A 112 15.81 -0.61 5.44
N GLY A 113 15.72 -0.28 6.73
CA GLY A 113 14.48 -0.06 7.43
C GLY A 113 13.77 -1.35 7.87
N ARG A 114 12.59 -1.22 8.46
CA ARG A 114 11.78 -2.35 8.93
C ARG A 114 11.20 -3.13 7.74
N PHE A 115 11.17 -4.44 7.85
CA PHE A 115 10.68 -5.36 6.82
C PHE A 115 9.41 -6.09 7.27
N ARG A 116 8.51 -6.33 6.31
CA ARG A 116 7.42 -7.30 6.46
C ARG A 116 7.94 -8.72 6.27
N GLN A 117 7.12 -9.71 6.59
CA GLN A 117 7.44 -11.12 6.37
C GLN A 117 7.80 -11.43 4.90
N THR A 118 7.15 -10.74 3.96
CA THR A 118 7.45 -10.88 2.53
C THR A 118 8.86 -10.43 2.17
N GLU A 119 9.32 -9.29 2.66
CA GLU A 119 10.70 -8.81 2.43
C GLU A 119 11.71 -9.74 3.10
N HIS A 120 11.41 -10.26 4.28
CA HIS A 120 12.27 -11.27 4.91
C HIS A 120 12.37 -12.56 4.08
N ALA A 121 11.25 -13.02 3.51
CA ALA A 121 11.24 -14.19 2.63
C ALA A 121 12.03 -13.94 1.34
N GLN A 122 11.87 -12.78 0.71
CA GLN A 122 12.63 -12.36 -0.46
C GLN A 122 14.14 -12.29 -0.16
N ALA A 123 14.52 -11.73 1.00
CA ALA A 123 15.93 -11.66 1.39
C ALA A 123 16.54 -13.05 1.58
N ARG A 124 15.81 -14.00 2.18
CA ARG A 124 16.24 -15.40 2.30
C ARG A 124 16.40 -16.09 0.93
N ALA A 125 15.60 -15.69 -0.04
CA ALA A 125 15.70 -16.17 -1.44
C ALA A 125 16.81 -15.47 -2.25
N GLY A 126 17.68 -14.68 -1.62
CA GLY A 126 18.79 -14.00 -2.28
C GLY A 126 18.44 -12.66 -2.94
N CYS A 127 17.20 -12.20 -2.84
CA CYS A 127 16.78 -10.90 -3.33
C CYS A 127 17.29 -9.76 -2.40
N ARG A 128 17.23 -8.54 -2.94
CA ARG A 128 17.56 -7.32 -2.17
C ARG A 128 16.34 -6.42 -2.02
N PRO A 129 15.35 -6.80 -1.19
CA PRO A 129 14.13 -6.03 -1.02
C PRO A 129 14.41 -4.66 -0.39
N TYR A 130 13.50 -3.74 -0.64
CA TYR A 130 13.46 -2.42 0.00
C TYR A 130 12.27 -2.35 0.95
N SER A 131 12.47 -1.65 2.06
CA SER A 131 11.40 -1.39 3.03
C SER A 131 10.37 -0.42 2.44
N ASN A 132 9.09 -0.65 2.75
CA ASN A 132 8.02 0.30 2.44
C ASN A 132 8.13 1.62 3.20
N PHE A 133 8.91 1.67 4.28
CA PHE A 133 9.22 2.91 4.96
C PHE A 133 10.26 3.77 4.21
N ASN A 134 10.85 3.24 3.12
CA ASN A 134 11.73 4.04 2.26
C ASN A 134 10.92 4.79 1.20
N LEU A 135 10.93 6.12 1.27
CA LEU A 135 10.21 7.01 0.37
C LEU A 135 11.12 7.70 -0.66
N VAL A 136 12.39 7.34 -0.73
CA VAL A 136 13.39 8.02 -1.57
C VAL A 136 14.22 7.05 -2.39
N GLY A 137 14.88 7.58 -3.44
CA GLY A 137 15.73 6.80 -4.32
C GLY A 137 14.95 6.08 -5.43
N ALA A 138 15.62 5.18 -6.14
CA ALA A 138 15.04 4.43 -7.25
C ALA A 138 13.92 3.47 -6.81
N ALA A 139 13.94 3.04 -5.54
CA ALA A 139 12.98 2.10 -4.96
C ALA A 139 12.00 2.81 -4.02
N GLN A 140 11.22 3.74 -4.54
CA GLN A 140 10.21 4.50 -3.79
C GLN A 140 8.93 3.68 -3.55
N VAL A 141 9.08 2.42 -3.10
CA VAL A 141 7.95 1.50 -2.88
C VAL A 141 6.94 2.08 -1.90
N GLY A 142 7.40 2.81 -0.89
CA GLY A 142 6.55 3.39 0.14
C GLY A 142 5.56 4.43 -0.39
N LYS A 143 5.96 5.28 -1.33
CA LYS A 143 5.04 6.27 -1.94
C LYS A 143 3.92 5.61 -2.72
N GLY A 144 4.26 4.60 -3.54
CA GLY A 144 3.28 3.81 -4.27
C GLY A 144 2.31 3.08 -3.33
N SER A 145 2.85 2.53 -2.24
CA SER A 145 2.07 1.81 -1.22
C SER A 145 1.09 2.72 -0.49
N LEU A 146 1.52 3.90 -0.04
CA LEU A 146 0.64 4.87 0.63
C LEU A 146 -0.51 5.32 -0.28
N ALA A 147 -0.20 5.69 -1.53
CA ALA A 147 -1.22 6.06 -2.51
C ALA A 147 -2.16 4.87 -2.82
N GLY A 148 -1.61 3.66 -2.89
CA GLY A 148 -2.36 2.43 -3.06
C GLY A 148 -3.29 2.13 -1.89
N MET A 149 -2.88 2.40 -0.66
CA MET A 149 -3.74 2.25 0.54
C MET A 149 -4.97 3.17 0.48
N ARG A 150 -4.84 4.39 -0.04
CA ARG A 150 -5.97 5.27 -0.29
C ARG A 150 -6.93 4.69 -1.34
N LEU A 151 -6.38 4.13 -2.42
CA LEU A 151 -7.16 3.44 -3.44
C LEU A 151 -7.91 2.25 -2.83
N LEU A 152 -7.24 1.40 -2.05
CA LEU A 152 -7.84 0.25 -1.38
C LEU A 152 -8.93 0.67 -0.39
N HIS A 153 -8.72 1.74 0.37
CA HIS A 153 -9.73 2.28 1.28
C HIS A 153 -11.03 2.62 0.55
N ARG A 154 -10.94 3.26 -0.61
CA ARG A 154 -12.11 3.63 -1.42
C ARG A 154 -12.79 2.42 -2.07
N LEU A 155 -12.00 1.45 -2.51
CA LEU A 155 -12.51 0.26 -3.21
C LEU A 155 -13.05 -0.83 -2.28
N GLN A 156 -12.68 -0.87 -1.00
CA GLN A 156 -12.99 -1.98 -0.08
C GLN A 156 -14.50 -2.21 0.16
N HIS A 157 -15.34 -1.23 -0.11
CA HIS A 157 -16.79 -1.34 0.03
C HIS A 157 -17.45 -1.97 -1.20
N ARG A 158 -16.75 -2.00 -2.32
CA ARG A 158 -17.25 -2.54 -3.59
C ARG A 158 -16.61 -3.88 -3.95
N PHE A 159 -15.34 -4.09 -3.59
CA PHE A 159 -14.55 -5.24 -3.99
C PHE A 159 -14.08 -6.04 -2.78
N ALA A 160 -14.11 -7.37 -2.91
CA ALA A 160 -13.43 -8.25 -1.99
C ALA A 160 -11.92 -8.10 -2.17
N ILE A 161 -11.23 -7.62 -1.13
CA ILE A 161 -9.78 -7.45 -1.15
C ILE A 161 -9.15 -8.66 -0.48
N TRP A 162 -8.44 -9.46 -1.27
CA TRP A 162 -7.82 -10.69 -0.78
C TRP A 162 -6.85 -10.40 0.39
N ARG A 163 -6.89 -11.25 1.38
CA ARG A 163 -6.17 -11.23 2.66
C ARG A 163 -6.64 -10.20 3.69
N SER A 164 -7.42 -9.20 3.33
CA SER A 164 -8.06 -8.38 4.36
C SER A 164 -9.22 -9.12 5.05
N HIS A 165 -9.80 -10.11 4.38
CA HIS A 165 -10.89 -10.96 4.88
C HIS A 165 -10.42 -12.28 5.50
N ALA A 166 -9.17 -12.70 5.29
CA ALA A 166 -8.69 -13.99 5.78
C ALA A 166 -8.69 -14.12 7.32
N ALA A 167 -8.53 -12.99 8.03
CA ALA A 167 -8.63 -12.97 9.50
C ALA A 167 -10.08 -13.06 9.99
N GLU A 168 -11.05 -12.54 9.21
CA GLU A 168 -12.48 -12.59 9.57
C GLU A 168 -13.08 -13.98 9.35
N ILE A 169 -12.61 -14.72 8.33
CA ILE A 169 -13.05 -16.10 8.05
C ILE A 169 -12.60 -17.04 9.16
N SER A 170 -11.40 -16.88 9.72
CA SER A 170 -10.93 -17.67 10.86
C SER A 170 -11.70 -17.39 12.16
N ALA A 171 -12.18 -16.17 12.36
CA ALA A 171 -12.95 -15.79 13.55
C ALA A 171 -14.42 -16.24 13.47
N SER A 172 -14.94 -16.53 12.28
CA SER A 172 -16.32 -17.01 12.06
C SER A 172 -16.45 -18.53 12.06
N ALA A 173 -15.32 -19.26 12.12
CA ALA A 173 -15.28 -20.73 12.12
C ALA A 173 -14.92 -21.33 13.49
N ALA A 174 -14.85 -20.53 14.54
CA ALA A 174 -14.68 -20.90 15.94
C ALA A 174 -15.94 -20.55 16.74
#